data_6545d9a916f2dbb551334c2e7aead257
#
_entry.id   6545d9a916f2dbb551334c2e7aead257
#
_cell.length_a   1.000
_cell.length_b   1.000
_cell.length_c   1.000
_cell.angle_alpha   90.00
_cell.angle_beta   90.00
_cell.angle_gamma   90.00
#
_symmetry.space_group_name_H-M   'P 1'
#
loop_
_entity.id
_entity.type
_entity.pdbx_description
1 polymer ?
#
loop_
_entity_poly.entity_id
_entity_poly.type
_entity_poly.pdbx_seq_one_letter_code
_entity_poly.pdbx_strand_id
1 'polypeptide(L)'
;GKKRVIIQNNRVHYEFVIKRNITIIQGDSASGKTTLVNMIRQAENLGESSGINVSCEVPCRVLEGVNWKIILENSRESIFFIDEENYFIKTEEFASAIRGSENYFVLITRENLYNLPYSVEEIYGLHVSGKYRDTRKIYQKMYQIYPKTARLPVRVQKIITEDSNSGYQFFENVCAERNITCESAGGKTKIPEMIGKAGTEETCIIADGAAIGAEMNLLSNKIEEKQNVHLYLPESFEWLILNSDLLQDKEVRKILENPEDYIDSTEFFSW
;
A
#
# COMPACT_ATOMS: atom_id res chain seq x y z
N GLY A 1 5.15 12.39 -6.38
CA GLY A 1 5.83 11.80 -7.54
C GLY A 1 6.73 10.62 -7.16
N LYS A 2 7.05 9.75 -8.10
CA LYS A 2 7.87 8.54 -7.88
C LYS A 2 9.29 8.88 -7.46
N LYS A 3 9.78 8.25 -6.39
CA LYS A 3 11.15 8.44 -5.87
C LYS A 3 11.95 7.15 -6.00
N ARG A 4 13.00 7.15 -6.83
CA ARG A 4 13.92 6.02 -6.92
C ARG A 4 14.94 6.10 -5.79
N VAL A 5 15.04 5.03 -5.02
CA VAL A 5 15.93 4.90 -3.86
C VAL A 5 16.96 3.81 -4.14
N ILE A 6 18.23 4.14 -3.99
CA ILE A 6 19.35 3.18 -4.03
C ILE A 6 20.14 3.33 -2.73
N ILE A 7 20.29 2.24 -1.99
CA ILE A 7 21.07 2.17 -0.74
C ILE A 7 22.04 1.02 -0.86
N GLN A 8 23.32 1.29 -0.82
CA GLN A 8 24.33 0.26 -1.07
C GLN A 8 25.64 0.48 -0.33
N ASN A 9 26.33 -0.63 -0.09
CA ASN A 9 27.74 -0.67 0.31
C ASN A 9 28.47 -1.77 -0.50
N ASN A 10 29.64 -2.19 -0.06
CA ASN A 10 30.42 -3.26 -0.72
C ASN A 10 29.78 -4.66 -0.61
N ARG A 11 28.79 -4.88 0.28
CA ARG A 11 28.16 -6.18 0.56
C ARG A 11 26.72 -6.28 0.10
N VAL A 12 25.94 -5.21 0.20
CA VAL A 12 24.50 -5.21 -0.03
C VAL A 12 24.09 -4.05 -0.92
N HIS A 13 23.10 -4.30 -1.77
CA HIS A 13 22.48 -3.30 -2.64
C HIS A 13 20.96 -3.44 -2.56
N TYR A 14 20.30 -2.34 -2.21
CA TYR A 14 18.85 -2.16 -2.28
C TYR A 14 18.52 -1.18 -3.38
N GLU A 15 17.54 -1.51 -4.21
CA GLU A 15 17.02 -0.61 -5.23
C GLU A 15 15.52 -0.79 -5.35
N PHE A 16 14.75 0.29 -5.17
CA PHE A 16 13.31 0.30 -5.27
C PHE A 16 12.75 1.69 -5.57
N VAL A 17 11.46 1.76 -5.87
CA VAL A 17 10.75 3.02 -6.16
C VAL A 17 9.63 3.20 -5.15
N ILE A 18 9.64 4.34 -4.46
CA ILE A 18 8.53 4.81 -3.62
C ILE A 18 7.57 5.59 -4.52
N LYS A 19 6.30 5.22 -4.52
CA LYS A 19 5.27 5.82 -5.37
C LYS A 19 4.30 6.69 -4.59
N ARG A 20 3.94 6.24 -3.39
CA ARG A 20 2.96 6.89 -2.51
C ARG A 20 3.61 7.30 -1.19
N ASN A 21 2.94 8.16 -0.44
CA ASN A 21 3.47 8.61 0.85
C ASN A 21 3.52 7.53 1.93
N ILE A 22 2.78 6.43 1.81
CA ILE A 22 2.94 5.27 2.71
C ILE A 22 3.31 4.04 1.91
N THR A 23 4.44 3.44 2.25
CA THR A 23 4.92 2.15 1.73
C THR A 23 5.15 1.21 2.90
N ILE A 24 4.62 0.00 2.84
CA ILE A 24 4.76 -1.02 3.87
C ILE A 24 5.75 -2.08 3.41
N ILE A 25 6.73 -2.39 4.23
CA ILE A 25 7.62 -3.53 4.02
C ILE A 25 7.31 -4.58 5.09
N GLN A 26 6.71 -5.68 4.67
CA GLN A 26 6.37 -6.83 5.52
C GLN A 26 7.27 -8.04 5.21
N GLY A 27 7.14 -9.08 5.99
CA GLY A 27 7.77 -10.37 5.78
C GLY A 27 8.58 -10.85 6.98
N ASP A 28 9.09 -12.07 6.86
CA ASP A 28 9.75 -12.81 7.93
C ASP A 28 11.09 -12.21 8.37
N SER A 29 11.58 -12.73 9.49
CA SER A 29 12.93 -12.44 10.00
C SER A 29 13.99 -12.79 8.96
N ALA A 30 15.11 -12.10 9.01
CA ALA A 30 16.27 -12.30 8.11
C ALA A 30 16.07 -11.91 6.62
N SER A 31 14.99 -11.22 6.27
CA SER A 31 14.77 -10.73 4.89
C SER A 31 15.58 -9.49 4.51
N GLY A 32 16.40 -8.95 5.43
CA GLY A 32 17.23 -7.76 5.17
C GLY A 32 16.59 -6.42 5.59
N LYS A 33 15.39 -6.43 6.20
CA LYS A 33 14.68 -5.22 6.63
C LYS A 33 15.47 -4.39 7.66
N THR A 34 15.91 -5.02 8.72
CA THR A 34 16.73 -4.39 9.76
C THR A 34 18.06 -3.89 9.21
N THR A 35 18.67 -4.63 8.28
CA THR A 35 19.86 -4.19 7.58
C THR A 35 19.63 -2.91 6.79
N LEU A 36 18.49 -2.79 6.11
CA LEU A 36 18.11 -1.58 5.35
C LEU A 36 18.06 -0.35 6.26
N VAL A 37 17.31 -0.43 7.39
CA VAL A 37 17.20 0.68 8.34
C VAL A 37 18.57 1.04 8.95
N ASN A 38 19.35 0.03 9.35
CA ASN A 38 20.68 0.25 9.92
C ASN A 38 21.63 0.93 8.95
N MET A 39 21.59 0.60 7.66
CA MET A 39 22.40 1.26 6.65
C MET A 39 22.03 2.74 6.52
N ILE A 40 20.75 3.08 6.49
CA ILE A 40 20.31 4.48 6.42
C ILE A 40 20.77 5.24 7.67
N ARG A 41 20.53 4.64 8.86
CA ARG A 41 20.97 5.23 10.14
C ARG A 41 22.49 5.51 10.17
N GLN A 42 23.30 4.55 9.69
CA GLN A 42 24.74 4.73 9.61
C GLN A 42 25.14 5.81 8.59
N ALA A 43 24.51 5.84 7.43
CA ALA A 43 24.77 6.87 6.43
C ALA A 43 24.41 8.28 6.96
N GLU A 44 23.29 8.41 7.69
CA GLU A 44 22.85 9.68 8.29
C GLU A 44 23.82 10.15 9.39
N ASN A 45 24.28 9.23 10.25
CA ASN A 45 25.14 9.58 11.38
C ASN A 45 26.62 9.78 11.02
N LEU A 46 27.15 9.02 10.06
CA LEU A 46 28.58 8.95 9.75
C LEU A 46 28.94 9.57 8.38
N GLY A 47 27.94 9.90 7.56
CA GLY A 47 28.14 10.41 6.22
C GLY A 47 29.02 9.49 5.37
N GLU A 48 29.97 10.07 4.65
CA GLU A 48 30.90 9.32 3.77
C GLU A 48 31.72 8.26 4.50
N SER A 49 32.05 8.48 5.78
CA SER A 49 32.81 7.53 6.58
C SER A 49 32.08 6.22 6.89
N SER A 50 30.78 6.16 6.66
CA SER A 50 30.00 4.92 6.78
C SER A 50 30.35 3.90 5.69
N GLY A 51 30.89 4.32 4.56
CA GLY A 51 31.05 3.49 3.36
C GLY A 51 29.73 3.09 2.70
N ILE A 52 28.63 3.77 3.07
CA ILE A 52 27.29 3.54 2.53
C ILE A 52 26.93 4.69 1.59
N ASN A 53 26.52 4.34 0.39
CA ASN A 53 25.99 5.29 -0.59
C ASN A 53 24.45 5.23 -0.57
N VAL A 54 23.82 6.37 -0.33
CA VAL A 54 22.38 6.58 -0.44
C VAL A 54 22.14 7.54 -1.60
N SER A 55 21.47 7.09 -2.64
CA SER A 55 21.12 7.88 -3.81
C SER A 55 19.62 7.98 -3.94
N CYS A 56 19.08 9.18 -3.77
CA CYS A 56 17.69 9.55 -3.96
C CYS A 56 17.61 11.05 -4.24
N GLU A 57 16.54 11.50 -4.90
CA GLU A 57 16.27 12.93 -5.15
C GLU A 57 15.98 13.72 -3.86
N VAL A 58 15.48 13.04 -2.85
CA VAL A 58 15.13 13.61 -1.54
C VAL A 58 15.87 12.88 -0.42
N PRO A 59 16.06 13.51 0.76
CA PRO A 59 16.74 12.87 1.87
C PRO A 59 16.07 11.58 2.32
N CYS A 60 16.86 10.52 2.54
CA CYS A 60 16.43 9.29 3.20
C CYS A 60 16.91 9.30 4.64
N ARG A 61 16.00 9.19 5.60
CA ARG A 61 16.25 9.36 7.03
C ARG A 61 15.60 8.25 7.83
N VAL A 62 16.10 8.00 9.04
CA VAL A 62 15.41 7.13 10.00
C VAL A 62 14.61 8.00 10.96
N LEU A 63 13.32 7.67 11.16
CA LEU A 63 12.48 8.30 12.16
C LEU A 63 12.29 7.34 13.34
N GLU A 64 12.84 7.71 14.50
CA GLU A 64 12.83 6.86 15.69
C GLU A 64 12.87 7.66 16.99
N GLY A 65 12.55 6.98 18.08
CA GLY A 65 12.66 7.52 19.42
C GLY A 65 11.55 8.51 19.79
N VAL A 66 11.66 9.11 20.97
CA VAL A 66 10.61 9.95 21.59
C VAL A 66 10.42 11.32 20.90
N ASN A 67 11.40 11.77 20.15
CA ASN A 67 11.38 13.07 19.48
C ASN A 67 10.87 13.00 18.03
N TRP A 68 10.31 11.87 17.63
CA TRP A 68 9.84 11.63 16.25
C TRP A 68 8.95 12.77 15.72
N LYS A 69 8.06 13.30 16.55
CA LYS A 69 7.11 14.35 16.16
C LYS A 69 7.83 15.67 15.81
N ILE A 70 8.78 16.07 16.63
CA ILE A 70 9.58 17.29 16.41
C ILE A 70 10.39 17.15 15.11
N ILE A 71 10.96 15.96 14.85
CA ILE A 71 11.71 15.69 13.63
C ILE A 71 10.78 15.80 12.41
N LEU A 72 9.60 15.20 12.50
CA LEU A 72 8.62 15.21 11.42
C LEU A 72 8.11 16.62 11.11
N GLU A 73 7.76 17.41 12.13
CA GLU A 73 7.28 18.78 12.00
C GLU A 73 8.29 19.72 11.33
N ASN A 74 9.59 19.43 11.49
CA ASN A 74 10.70 20.22 10.91
C ASN A 74 11.28 19.61 9.63
N SER A 75 10.59 18.63 9.01
CA SER A 75 11.07 17.96 7.80
C SER A 75 10.03 18.02 6.71
N ARG A 76 10.49 18.23 5.48
CA ARG A 76 9.67 18.22 4.27
C ARG A 76 10.40 17.48 3.17
N GLU A 77 9.64 16.93 2.23
CA GLU A 77 10.16 16.22 1.06
C GLU A 77 11.25 15.18 1.39
N SER A 78 11.04 14.42 2.49
CA SER A 78 11.98 13.42 2.98
C SER A 78 11.33 12.04 2.96
N ILE A 79 12.13 10.98 2.80
CA ILE A 79 11.68 9.60 2.96
C ILE A 79 12.10 9.12 4.34
N PHE A 80 11.12 8.86 5.20
CA PHE A 80 11.35 8.33 6.54
C PHE A 80 11.20 6.82 6.57
N PHE A 81 12.25 6.14 6.99
CA PHE A 81 12.25 4.71 7.26
C PHE A 81 12.02 4.49 8.75
N ILE A 82 11.02 3.68 9.09
CA ILE A 82 10.58 3.49 10.47
C ILE A 82 10.48 1.99 10.74
N ASP A 83 11.26 1.51 11.71
CA ASP A 83 11.26 0.10 12.12
C ASP A 83 10.11 -0.20 13.09
N GLU A 84 9.65 -1.47 13.12
CA GLU A 84 8.56 -1.96 13.97
C GLU A 84 8.80 -1.79 15.48
N GLU A 85 10.05 -1.58 15.91
CA GLU A 85 10.39 -1.27 17.28
C GLU A 85 9.82 0.08 17.76
N ASN A 86 9.44 0.96 16.84
CA ASN A 86 8.89 2.28 17.13
C ASN A 86 7.37 2.18 17.30
N TYR A 87 6.92 2.02 18.54
CA TYR A 87 5.50 1.84 18.87
C TYR A 87 4.59 2.96 18.37
N PHE A 88 5.11 4.18 18.18
CA PHE A 88 4.31 5.33 17.76
C PHE A 88 3.62 5.12 16.39
N ILE A 89 4.14 4.25 15.51
CA ILE A 89 3.50 3.96 14.20
C ILE A 89 2.07 3.41 14.33
N LYS A 90 1.73 2.85 15.50
CA LYS A 90 0.42 2.25 15.79
C LYS A 90 -0.56 3.23 16.43
N THR A 91 -0.14 4.47 16.66
CA THR A 91 -0.94 5.46 17.38
C THR A 91 -1.73 6.35 16.43
N GLU A 92 -2.90 6.83 16.90
CA GLU A 92 -3.68 7.83 16.19
C GLU A 92 -2.94 9.19 16.10
N GLU A 93 -2.03 9.45 17.04
CA GLU A 93 -1.19 10.66 17.00
C GLU A 93 -0.28 10.63 15.78
N PHE A 94 0.37 9.47 15.49
CA PHE A 94 1.19 9.31 14.30
C PHE A 94 0.35 9.42 13.02
N ALA A 95 -0.80 8.73 12.97
CA ALA A 95 -1.73 8.80 11.85
C ALA A 95 -2.15 10.25 11.55
N SER A 96 -2.45 11.03 12.60
CA SER A 96 -2.81 12.44 12.46
C SER A 96 -1.62 13.31 12.03
N ALA A 97 -0.42 13.04 12.53
CA ALA A 97 0.77 13.82 12.24
C ALA A 97 1.25 13.65 10.78
N ILE A 98 1.06 12.46 10.20
CA ILE A 98 1.48 12.22 8.81
C ILE A 98 0.39 12.59 7.78
N ARG A 99 -0.85 12.83 8.22
CA ARG A 99 -1.94 13.28 7.35
C ARG A 99 -1.60 14.65 6.76
N GLY A 100 -1.60 14.76 5.44
CA GLY A 100 -1.23 15.98 4.73
C GLY A 100 0.27 16.32 4.80
N SER A 101 1.13 15.40 5.26
CA SER A 101 2.57 15.58 5.23
C SER A 101 3.10 15.47 3.80
N GLU A 102 4.05 16.34 3.45
CA GLU A 102 4.79 16.29 2.18
C GLU A 102 5.91 15.23 2.19
N ASN A 103 5.99 14.43 3.26
CA ASN A 103 7.00 13.39 3.42
C ASN A 103 6.47 12.02 2.96
N TYR A 104 7.40 11.11 2.73
CA TYR A 104 7.16 9.71 2.40
C TYR A 104 7.53 8.84 3.60
N PHE A 105 6.77 7.78 3.85
CA PHE A 105 6.95 6.89 5.00
C PHE A 105 7.10 5.46 4.54
N VAL A 106 8.25 4.86 4.81
CA VAL A 106 8.53 3.44 4.59
C VAL A 106 8.46 2.76 5.96
N LEU A 107 7.33 2.09 6.23
CA LEU A 107 7.04 1.46 7.50
C LEU A 107 7.41 -0.02 7.43
N ILE A 108 8.34 -0.44 8.26
CA ILE A 108 8.80 -1.81 8.33
C ILE A 108 8.09 -2.46 9.52
N THR A 109 7.19 -3.40 9.24
CA THR A 109 6.34 -4.00 10.27
C THR A 109 5.94 -5.43 9.89
N ARG A 110 5.63 -6.25 10.89
CA ARG A 110 4.98 -7.56 10.72
C ARG A 110 3.49 -7.50 10.99
N GLU A 111 3.04 -6.42 11.60
CA GLU A 111 1.65 -6.23 11.99
C GLU A 111 0.90 -5.36 10.97
N ASN A 112 -0.40 -5.52 10.94
CA ASN A 112 -1.27 -4.65 10.15
C ASN A 112 -1.51 -3.35 10.89
N LEU A 113 -1.32 -2.22 10.22
CA LEU A 113 -1.48 -0.89 10.82
C LEU A 113 -2.88 -0.35 10.49
N TYR A 114 -3.89 -0.76 11.24
CA TYR A 114 -5.30 -0.40 11.01
C TYR A 114 -5.60 1.09 11.22
N ASN A 115 -4.72 1.81 11.90
CA ASN A 115 -4.79 3.26 12.06
C ASN A 115 -4.37 4.04 10.82
N LEU A 116 -3.80 3.36 9.81
CA LEU A 116 -3.28 3.99 8.60
C LEU A 116 -4.02 3.47 7.35
N PRO A 117 -4.50 4.36 6.47
CA PRO A 117 -5.00 3.98 5.16
C PRO A 117 -3.82 3.88 4.19
N TYR A 118 -3.46 2.69 3.76
CA TYR A 118 -2.44 2.47 2.75
C TYR A 118 -2.92 1.52 1.67
N SER A 119 -2.37 1.71 0.48
CA SER A 119 -2.75 0.92 -0.70
C SER A 119 -2.30 -0.52 -0.59
N VAL A 120 -3.13 -1.44 -1.07
CA VAL A 120 -2.76 -2.84 -1.28
C VAL A 120 -1.55 -2.98 -2.21
N GLU A 121 -1.37 -2.06 -3.14
CA GLU A 121 -0.24 -2.06 -4.09
C GLU A 121 1.08 -1.62 -3.44
N GLU A 122 1.03 -0.97 -2.28
CA GLU A 122 2.19 -0.48 -1.54
C GLU A 122 2.62 -1.40 -0.39
N ILE A 123 2.23 -2.67 -0.43
CA ILE A 123 2.65 -3.69 0.53
C ILE A 123 3.67 -4.61 -0.14
N TYR A 124 4.91 -4.55 0.34
CA TYR A 124 6.05 -5.22 -0.25
C TYR A 124 6.73 -6.18 0.72
N GLY A 125 7.30 -7.24 0.14
CA GLY A 125 8.31 -8.06 0.77
C GLY A 125 9.70 -7.75 0.23
N LEU A 126 10.74 -8.19 0.93
CA LEU A 126 12.12 -8.16 0.46
C LEU A 126 12.61 -9.59 0.18
N HIS A 127 13.32 -9.76 -0.93
CA HIS A 127 14.01 -11.01 -1.25
C HIS A 127 15.35 -10.76 -1.93
N VAL A 128 16.26 -11.73 -1.79
CA VAL A 128 17.55 -11.70 -2.50
C VAL A 128 17.31 -12.02 -3.97
N SER A 129 17.77 -11.14 -4.86
CA SER A 129 17.66 -11.34 -6.30
C SER A 129 18.52 -12.53 -6.76
N GLY A 130 17.89 -13.52 -7.39
CA GLY A 130 18.61 -14.65 -7.97
C GLY A 130 19.52 -14.30 -9.16
N LYS A 131 19.32 -13.13 -9.79
CA LYS A 131 20.07 -12.68 -10.97
C LYS A 131 21.58 -12.50 -10.73
N TYR A 132 21.98 -12.28 -9.48
CA TYR A 132 23.37 -11.97 -9.09
C TYR A 132 23.93 -12.98 -8.07
N ARG A 133 23.49 -14.23 -8.11
CA ARG A 133 23.89 -15.28 -7.14
C ARG A 133 25.39 -15.51 -7.04
N ASP A 134 26.12 -15.30 -8.12
CA ASP A 134 27.57 -15.57 -8.20
C ASP A 134 28.42 -14.33 -7.82
N THR A 135 27.78 -13.23 -7.39
CA THR A 135 28.49 -12.05 -6.93
C THR A 135 28.69 -12.06 -5.42
N ARG A 136 29.77 -11.44 -4.95
CA ARG A 136 30.00 -11.24 -3.50
C ARG A 136 29.00 -10.27 -2.87
N LYS A 137 28.28 -9.50 -3.70
CA LYS A 137 27.32 -8.47 -3.28
C LYS A 137 25.90 -9.04 -3.35
N ILE A 138 25.16 -8.86 -2.26
CA ILE A 138 23.75 -9.29 -2.15
C ILE A 138 22.85 -8.18 -2.72
N TYR A 139 22.05 -8.52 -3.71
CA TYR A 139 21.08 -7.61 -4.30
C TYR A 139 19.69 -7.92 -3.75
N GLN A 140 19.14 -6.98 -3.01
CA GLN A 140 17.79 -7.04 -2.44
C GLN A 140 16.79 -6.33 -3.35
N LYS A 141 15.64 -6.96 -3.56
CA LYS A 141 14.53 -6.41 -4.34
C LYS A 141 13.24 -6.42 -3.55
N MET A 142 12.42 -5.42 -3.77
CA MET A 142 11.03 -5.39 -3.32
C MET A 142 10.15 -6.17 -4.31
N TYR A 143 9.16 -6.88 -3.78
CA TYR A 143 8.09 -7.51 -4.55
C TYR A 143 6.76 -7.24 -3.87
N GLN A 144 5.69 -7.03 -4.64
CA GLN A 144 4.35 -6.86 -4.09
C GLN A 144 3.88 -8.16 -3.46
N ILE A 145 3.37 -8.08 -2.22
CA ILE A 145 2.81 -9.25 -1.52
C ILE A 145 1.46 -9.62 -2.13
N TYR A 146 0.67 -8.64 -2.54
CA TYR A 146 -0.64 -8.81 -3.18
C TYR A 146 -0.62 -8.28 -4.63
N PRO A 147 0.03 -8.98 -5.57
CA PRO A 147 0.09 -8.53 -6.96
C PRO A 147 -1.28 -8.63 -7.61
N LYS A 148 -1.57 -7.73 -8.54
CA LYS A 148 -2.75 -7.83 -9.41
C LYS A 148 -2.63 -9.11 -10.24
N THR A 149 -3.55 -10.05 -10.06
CA THR A 149 -3.61 -11.27 -10.85
C THR A 149 -4.78 -11.18 -11.83
N ALA A 150 -4.51 -11.44 -13.12
CA ALA A 150 -5.58 -11.64 -14.08
C ALA A 150 -6.32 -12.92 -13.72
N ARG A 151 -7.63 -12.81 -13.47
CA ARG A 151 -8.50 -13.97 -13.23
C ARG A 151 -9.36 -14.24 -14.46
N LEU A 152 -9.80 -15.48 -14.60
CA LEU A 152 -10.79 -15.82 -15.61
C LEU A 152 -12.11 -15.08 -15.33
N PRO A 153 -12.86 -14.70 -16.38
CA PRO A 153 -14.16 -14.08 -16.22
C PRO A 153 -15.09 -14.97 -15.40
N VAL A 154 -15.71 -14.41 -14.37
CA VAL A 154 -16.68 -15.11 -13.50
C VAL A 154 -18.04 -14.48 -13.70
N ARG A 155 -19.09 -15.32 -13.72
CA ARG A 155 -20.46 -14.84 -13.74
C ARG A 155 -20.92 -14.52 -12.32
N VAL A 156 -20.75 -13.27 -11.92
CA VAL A 156 -21.12 -12.77 -10.60
C VAL A 156 -22.63 -12.84 -10.39
N GLN A 157 -23.05 -13.33 -9.24
CA GLN A 157 -24.45 -13.43 -8.79
C GLN A 157 -24.74 -12.45 -7.65
N LYS A 158 -23.71 -12.08 -6.88
CA LYS A 158 -23.81 -11.15 -5.77
C LYS A 158 -22.61 -10.18 -5.78
N ILE A 159 -22.90 -8.91 -5.53
CA ILE A 159 -21.89 -7.88 -5.31
C ILE A 159 -22.00 -7.38 -3.87
N ILE A 160 -20.84 -7.21 -3.22
CA ILE A 160 -20.71 -6.55 -1.92
C ILE A 160 -19.79 -5.35 -2.12
N THR A 161 -20.30 -4.15 -1.86
CA THR A 161 -19.50 -2.91 -1.88
C THR A 161 -18.98 -2.58 -0.49
N GLU A 162 -17.80 -1.97 -0.41
CA GLU A 162 -17.25 -1.49 0.85
C GLU A 162 -18.13 -0.40 1.45
N ASP A 163 -18.41 0.64 0.66
CA ASP A 163 -19.15 1.83 1.09
C ASP A 163 -20.68 1.62 1.10
N SER A 164 -21.37 2.57 1.68
CA SER A 164 -22.83 2.63 1.73
C SER A 164 -23.43 3.85 1.02
N ASN A 165 -22.59 4.61 0.32
CA ASN A 165 -22.93 5.89 -0.29
C ASN A 165 -23.05 5.79 -1.83
N SER A 166 -22.40 6.70 -2.53
CA SER A 166 -22.52 6.84 -4.00
C SER A 166 -22.09 5.60 -4.76
N GLY A 167 -21.01 4.94 -4.34
CA GLY A 167 -20.56 3.70 -4.95
C GLY A 167 -21.58 2.58 -4.79
N TYR A 168 -22.14 2.38 -3.59
CA TYR A 168 -23.20 1.42 -3.35
C TYR A 168 -24.43 1.69 -4.22
N GLN A 169 -24.93 2.93 -4.23
CA GLN A 169 -26.12 3.32 -5.02
C GLN A 169 -25.92 3.06 -6.52
N PHE A 170 -24.72 3.34 -7.03
CA PHE A 170 -24.38 3.05 -8.42
C PHE A 170 -24.47 1.55 -8.70
N PHE A 171 -23.78 0.72 -7.91
CA PHE A 171 -23.79 -0.73 -8.12
C PHE A 171 -25.14 -1.36 -7.87
N GLU A 172 -25.93 -0.88 -6.91
CA GLU A 172 -27.30 -1.34 -6.65
C GLU A 172 -28.18 -1.18 -7.90
N ASN A 173 -28.13 0.00 -8.54
CA ASN A 173 -28.88 0.25 -9.76
C ASN A 173 -28.42 -0.66 -10.93
N VAL A 174 -27.11 -0.78 -11.14
CA VAL A 174 -26.56 -1.64 -12.20
C VAL A 174 -26.88 -3.11 -11.97
N CYS A 175 -26.89 -3.57 -10.73
CA CYS A 175 -27.21 -4.94 -10.34
C CYS A 175 -28.69 -5.26 -10.53
N ALA A 176 -29.57 -4.32 -10.18
CA ALA A 176 -31.02 -4.48 -10.35
C ALA A 176 -31.41 -4.77 -11.80
N GLU A 177 -30.77 -4.07 -12.76
CA GLU A 177 -31.00 -4.29 -14.19
C GLU A 177 -30.56 -5.69 -14.67
N ARG A 178 -29.68 -6.37 -13.94
CA ARG A 178 -29.05 -7.64 -14.31
C ARG A 178 -29.45 -8.82 -13.44
N ASN A 179 -30.40 -8.63 -12.51
CA ASN A 179 -30.80 -9.62 -11.51
C ASN A 179 -29.61 -10.13 -10.66
N ILE A 180 -28.69 -9.23 -10.29
CA ILE A 180 -27.58 -9.48 -9.38
C ILE A 180 -27.94 -8.88 -8.03
N THR A 181 -27.70 -9.61 -6.94
CA THR A 181 -27.89 -9.08 -5.59
C THR A 181 -26.77 -8.10 -5.26
N CYS A 182 -27.09 -6.92 -4.71
CA CYS A 182 -26.12 -5.94 -4.25
C CYS A 182 -26.32 -5.65 -2.77
N GLU A 183 -25.25 -5.70 -1.99
CA GLU A 183 -25.25 -5.39 -0.56
C GLU A 183 -24.07 -4.46 -0.23
N SER A 184 -24.28 -3.58 0.75
CA SER A 184 -23.19 -2.78 1.32
C SER A 184 -22.62 -3.47 2.55
N ALA A 185 -21.27 -3.50 2.67
CA ALA A 185 -20.60 -3.90 3.90
C ALA A 185 -20.71 -2.82 4.98
N GLY A 186 -20.85 -1.56 4.59
CA GLY A 186 -20.84 -0.41 5.51
C GLY A 186 -19.48 -0.16 6.15
N GLY A 187 -18.41 -0.40 5.37
CA GLY A 187 -17.01 -0.14 5.68
C GLY A 187 -16.12 -1.38 5.61
N LYS A 188 -14.84 -1.13 5.32
CA LYS A 188 -13.82 -2.15 5.08
C LYS A 188 -13.66 -3.17 6.22
N THR A 189 -13.82 -2.75 7.46
CA THR A 189 -13.68 -3.60 8.66
C THR A 189 -14.76 -4.69 8.77
N LYS A 190 -15.89 -4.52 8.08
CA LYS A 190 -17.00 -5.50 8.08
C LYS A 190 -16.92 -6.50 6.93
N ILE A 191 -16.11 -6.25 5.91
CA ILE A 191 -15.93 -7.14 4.76
C ILE A 191 -15.56 -8.57 5.18
N PRO A 192 -14.62 -8.80 6.12
CA PRO A 192 -14.26 -10.15 6.56
C PRO A 192 -15.43 -10.95 7.15
N GLU A 193 -16.37 -10.28 7.83
CA GLU A 193 -17.58 -10.92 8.36
C GLU A 193 -18.52 -11.33 7.22
N MET A 194 -18.69 -10.48 6.21
CA MET A 194 -19.54 -10.76 5.06
C MET A 194 -18.99 -11.90 4.20
N ILE A 195 -17.67 -12.01 4.05
CA ILE A 195 -17.03 -13.18 3.42
C ILE A 195 -17.40 -14.45 4.18
N GLY A 196 -17.33 -14.43 5.51
CA GLY A 196 -17.70 -15.58 6.34
C GLY A 196 -19.16 -16.02 6.16
N LYS A 197 -20.06 -15.06 5.92
CA LYS A 197 -21.50 -15.29 5.70
C LYS A 197 -21.86 -15.59 4.23
N ALA A 198 -20.92 -15.44 3.29
CA ALA A 198 -21.17 -15.72 1.87
C ALA A 198 -21.62 -17.18 1.69
N GLY A 199 -22.70 -17.37 0.95
CA GLY A 199 -23.24 -18.68 0.58
C GLY A 199 -22.42 -19.35 -0.52
N THR A 200 -23.10 -20.05 -1.42
CA THR A 200 -22.49 -20.74 -2.57
C THR A 200 -22.51 -19.94 -3.86
N GLU A 201 -23.17 -18.77 -3.85
CA GLU A 201 -23.24 -17.86 -4.98
C GLU A 201 -21.88 -17.21 -5.29
N GLU A 202 -21.60 -17.02 -6.57
CA GLU A 202 -20.40 -16.30 -7.03
C GLU A 202 -20.50 -14.83 -6.60
N THR A 203 -19.69 -14.48 -5.61
CA THR A 203 -19.71 -13.18 -4.94
C THR A 203 -18.49 -12.36 -5.31
N CYS A 204 -18.70 -11.12 -5.76
CA CYS A 204 -17.62 -10.15 -5.99
C CYS A 204 -17.68 -9.06 -4.92
N ILE A 205 -16.56 -8.85 -4.24
CA ILE A 205 -16.39 -7.77 -3.28
C ILE A 205 -15.64 -6.64 -3.96
N ILE A 206 -16.18 -5.43 -3.90
CA ILE A 206 -15.60 -4.23 -4.48
C ILE A 206 -15.23 -3.28 -3.34
N ALA A 207 -13.95 -2.94 -3.24
CA ALA A 207 -13.43 -2.06 -2.19
C ALA A 207 -12.30 -1.18 -2.73
N ASP A 208 -12.03 -0.06 -2.05
CA ASP A 208 -10.98 0.87 -2.42
C ASP A 208 -9.58 0.27 -2.19
N GLY A 209 -8.94 -0.09 -3.29
CA GLY A 209 -7.57 -0.66 -3.27
C GLY A 209 -6.54 0.29 -2.67
N ALA A 210 -6.78 1.59 -2.77
CA ALA A 210 -5.91 2.62 -2.23
C ALA A 210 -5.86 2.68 -0.69
N ALA A 211 -6.89 2.15 0.00
CA ALA A 211 -7.02 2.30 1.45
C ALA A 211 -7.23 0.99 2.23
N ILE A 212 -7.36 -0.15 1.56
CA ILE A 212 -7.70 -1.44 2.17
C ILE A 212 -6.48 -2.25 2.64
N GLY A 213 -5.29 -1.71 2.48
CA GLY A 213 -4.05 -2.47 2.71
C GLY A 213 -3.96 -3.14 4.08
N ALA A 214 -4.42 -2.48 5.15
CA ALA A 214 -4.39 -3.03 6.51
C ALA A 214 -5.23 -4.30 6.68
N GLU A 215 -6.33 -4.42 5.95
CA GLU A 215 -7.26 -5.54 6.01
C GLU A 215 -6.82 -6.73 5.14
N MET A 216 -5.87 -6.53 4.22
CA MET A 216 -5.55 -7.52 3.18
C MET A 216 -5.10 -8.87 3.70
N ASN A 217 -4.35 -8.93 4.79
CA ASN A 217 -3.94 -10.21 5.37
C ASN A 217 -5.16 -11.06 5.78
N LEU A 218 -6.11 -10.43 6.48
CA LEU A 218 -7.33 -11.11 6.93
C LEU A 218 -8.24 -11.48 5.74
N LEU A 219 -8.37 -10.58 4.76
CA LEU A 219 -9.20 -10.80 3.57
C LEU A 219 -8.64 -11.95 2.72
N SER A 220 -7.33 -11.95 2.46
CA SER A 220 -6.67 -13.00 1.68
C SER A 220 -6.88 -14.37 2.30
N ASN A 221 -6.64 -14.52 3.60
CA ASN A 221 -6.85 -15.79 4.31
C ASN A 221 -8.29 -16.28 4.21
N LYS A 222 -9.28 -15.38 4.38
CA LYS A 222 -10.70 -15.75 4.28
C LYS A 222 -11.12 -16.13 2.86
N ILE A 223 -10.55 -15.51 1.84
CA ILE A 223 -10.86 -15.80 0.45
C ILE A 223 -10.24 -17.11 0.01
N GLU A 224 -9.07 -17.48 0.52
CA GLU A 224 -8.48 -18.80 0.27
C GLU A 224 -9.39 -19.95 0.72
N GLU A 225 -10.19 -19.71 1.77
CA GLU A 225 -11.20 -20.67 2.26
C GLU A 225 -12.48 -20.70 1.41
N LYS A 226 -12.72 -19.70 0.56
CA LYS A 226 -13.96 -19.44 -0.18
C LYS A 226 -13.70 -19.29 -1.67
N GLN A 227 -13.72 -20.38 -2.44
CA GLN A 227 -13.41 -20.36 -3.88
C GLN A 227 -14.39 -19.54 -4.73
N ASN A 228 -15.60 -19.30 -4.24
CA ASN A 228 -16.67 -18.53 -4.89
C ASN A 228 -16.68 -17.03 -4.50
N VAL A 229 -15.69 -16.56 -3.77
CA VAL A 229 -15.57 -15.14 -3.38
C VAL A 229 -14.37 -14.51 -4.08
N HIS A 230 -14.57 -13.39 -4.74
CA HIS A 230 -13.59 -12.67 -5.53
C HIS A 230 -13.44 -11.24 -5.01
N LEU A 231 -12.20 -10.76 -4.92
CA LEU A 231 -11.91 -9.36 -4.64
C LEU A 231 -11.64 -8.60 -5.94
N TYR A 232 -12.28 -7.46 -6.08
CA TYR A 232 -11.97 -6.45 -7.06
C TYR A 232 -11.61 -5.17 -6.34
N LEU A 233 -10.35 -4.76 -6.44
CA LEU A 233 -9.76 -3.65 -5.70
C LEU A 233 -9.29 -2.58 -6.70
N PRO A 234 -10.21 -1.79 -7.29
CA PRO A 234 -9.84 -0.61 -8.05
C PRO A 234 -9.18 0.41 -7.15
N GLU A 235 -8.56 1.42 -7.71
CA GLU A 235 -7.98 2.53 -6.95
C GLU A 235 -9.01 3.16 -6.01
N SER A 236 -10.13 3.60 -6.60
CA SER A 236 -11.34 4.07 -5.90
C SER A 236 -12.57 3.91 -6.79
N PHE A 237 -13.75 4.25 -6.27
CA PHE A 237 -14.97 4.31 -7.06
C PHE A 237 -14.87 5.39 -8.16
N GLU A 238 -14.35 6.56 -7.85
CA GLU A 238 -14.13 7.64 -8.82
C GLU A 238 -13.21 7.21 -9.96
N TRP A 239 -12.14 6.49 -9.63
CA TRP A 239 -11.24 5.91 -10.63
C TRP A 239 -11.97 4.95 -11.57
N LEU A 240 -12.92 4.14 -11.07
CA LEU A 240 -13.76 3.27 -11.91
C LEU A 240 -14.59 4.07 -12.90
N ILE A 241 -15.19 5.17 -12.48
CA ILE A 241 -15.98 6.04 -13.35
C ILE A 241 -15.09 6.67 -14.44
N LEU A 242 -13.93 7.17 -14.07
CA LEU A 242 -12.95 7.71 -15.03
C LEU A 242 -12.46 6.66 -16.03
N ASN A 243 -12.28 5.41 -15.58
CA ASN A 243 -11.82 4.29 -16.41
C ASN A 243 -12.93 3.65 -17.27
N SER A 244 -14.16 4.12 -17.18
CA SER A 244 -15.31 3.56 -17.92
C SER A 244 -15.40 4.00 -19.39
N ASP A 245 -14.43 4.76 -19.89
CA ASP A 245 -14.42 5.39 -21.24
C ASP A 245 -15.58 6.37 -21.52
N LEU A 246 -16.36 6.72 -20.50
CA LEU A 246 -17.41 7.75 -20.62
C LEU A 246 -16.82 9.15 -20.80
N LEU A 247 -15.60 9.36 -20.33
CA LEU A 247 -14.85 10.61 -20.42
C LEU A 247 -13.57 10.37 -21.25
N GLN A 248 -13.57 10.79 -22.50
CA GLN A 248 -12.42 10.67 -23.40
C GLN A 248 -11.59 11.96 -23.42
N ASP A 249 -10.83 12.20 -22.34
CA ASP A 249 -9.90 13.34 -22.25
C ASP A 249 -8.47 12.85 -22.03
N LYS A 250 -7.50 13.62 -22.53
CA LYS A 250 -6.07 13.35 -22.34
C LYS A 250 -5.66 13.47 -20.87
N GLU A 251 -6.27 14.39 -20.13
CA GLU A 251 -6.00 14.56 -18.69
C GLU A 251 -6.52 13.35 -17.90
N VAL A 252 -7.70 12.81 -18.25
CA VAL A 252 -8.25 11.58 -17.65
C VAL A 252 -7.28 10.40 -17.81
N ARG A 253 -6.65 10.26 -18.99
CA ARG A 253 -5.65 9.19 -19.20
C ARG A 253 -4.44 9.31 -18.28
N LYS A 254 -3.94 10.53 -18.07
CA LYS A 254 -2.81 10.78 -17.14
C LYS A 254 -3.18 10.40 -15.70
N ILE A 255 -4.39 10.75 -15.26
CA ILE A 255 -4.93 10.40 -13.95
C ILE A 255 -5.00 8.88 -13.80
N LEU A 256 -5.50 8.18 -14.81
CA LEU A 256 -5.64 6.72 -14.78
C LEU A 256 -4.29 5.98 -14.77
N GLU A 257 -3.28 6.54 -15.43
CA GLU A 257 -1.93 5.95 -15.47
C GLU A 257 -1.14 6.18 -14.18
N ASN A 258 -1.37 7.28 -13.49
CA ASN A 258 -0.66 7.67 -12.26
C ASN A 258 -1.64 8.29 -11.25
N PRO A 259 -2.62 7.54 -10.75
CA PRO A 259 -3.62 8.07 -9.82
C PRO A 259 -3.00 8.68 -8.57
N GLU A 260 -1.86 8.15 -8.14
CA GLU A 260 -1.11 8.64 -6.99
C GLU A 260 -0.64 10.10 -7.10
N ASP A 261 -0.59 10.67 -8.29
CA ASP A 261 -0.15 12.06 -8.52
C ASP A 261 -1.33 13.05 -8.58
N TYR A 262 -2.58 12.57 -8.64
CA TYR A 262 -3.77 13.40 -8.91
C TYR A 262 -4.90 13.27 -7.89
N ILE A 263 -4.89 12.24 -7.05
CA ILE A 263 -5.98 12.00 -6.10
C ILE A 263 -5.59 12.55 -4.74
N ASP A 264 -6.20 13.67 -4.37
CA ASP A 264 -6.16 14.22 -3.02
C ASP A 264 -7.48 13.87 -2.31
N SER A 265 -7.39 13.33 -1.12
CA SER A 265 -8.55 13.06 -0.28
C SER A 265 -8.41 13.70 1.08
N THR A 266 -9.47 14.35 1.56
CA THR A 266 -9.53 14.84 2.93
C THR A 266 -9.71 13.72 3.95
N GLU A 267 -10.14 12.55 3.53
CA GLU A 267 -10.34 11.38 4.36
C GLU A 267 -9.07 10.50 4.43
N PHE A 268 -8.27 10.55 3.39
CA PHE A 268 -7.02 9.78 3.25
C PHE A 268 -5.84 10.73 3.12
N PHE A 269 -4.63 10.18 3.21
CA PHE A 269 -3.40 10.94 2.94
C PHE A 269 -3.36 11.32 1.46
N SER A 270 -2.71 12.47 1.15
CA SER A 270 -2.42 12.81 -0.25
C SER A 270 -1.53 11.72 -0.88
N TRP A 271 -1.84 11.40 -2.11
CA TRP A 271 -1.22 10.29 -2.83
C TRP A 271 0.11 10.65 -3.47
#